data_a5e2c1ab24beb95b45f06ae767b42691
#
_entry.id   a5e2c1ab24beb95b45f06ae767b42691
#
_cell.length_a   1.000
_cell.length_b   1.000
_cell.length_c   1.000
_cell.angle_alpha   90.00
_cell.angle_beta   90.00
_cell.angle_gamma   90.00
#
_symmetry.space_group_name_H-M   'P 1'
#
loop_
_entity.id
_entity.type
_entity.pdbx_description
1 polymer ?
#
loop_
_entity_poly.entity_id
_entity_poly.type
_entity_poly.pdbx_seq_one_letter_code
_entity_poly.pdbx_strand_id
1 'polypeptide(L)'
;MILTHDVAGPQDGPALVLLHSSVCDRRMWDGQWAPLVEAGFRVVRPDFRTCGESPAATAPYSDDGDVLALLDALGIRRAAFVGSSYGGRVALRLAAHAPERVRALALLCPARPAHRRGAALTAFNAAEAALLEAGDLAGAAELNARQWLGPDADGAAHALVRDMQLAIFRAGLSADGELELPEPPVDLAGIATPVLAVGGAHDIPDFRDFPAELPSLVPNAVHVELPWAGHLPSLERPEETAALLLGWAALRS
;
A
#
# COMPACT_ATOMS: atom_id res chain seq x y z
N MET A 1 -1.52 -6.87 -19.47
CA MET A 1 -1.69 -5.41 -19.49
C MET A 1 -0.72 -4.82 -18.48
N ILE A 2 -0.12 -3.66 -18.72
CA ILE A 2 0.78 -3.00 -17.77
C ILE A 2 -0.05 -1.99 -16.96
N LEU A 3 0.14 -1.97 -15.64
CA LEU A 3 -0.50 -1.00 -14.74
C LEU A 3 -0.13 0.44 -15.13
N THR A 4 -1.06 1.37 -15.03
CA THR A 4 -0.76 2.80 -15.13
C THR A 4 0.20 3.17 -14.01
N HIS A 5 1.25 3.91 -14.31
CA HIS A 5 2.30 4.20 -13.36
C HIS A 5 3.06 5.47 -13.71
N ASP A 6 3.70 6.05 -12.72
CA ASP A 6 4.75 7.05 -12.89
C ASP A 6 6.11 6.42 -12.62
N VAL A 7 7.14 6.88 -13.33
CA VAL A 7 8.53 6.55 -13.08
C VAL A 7 9.41 7.80 -13.20
N ALA A 8 10.30 8.01 -12.23
CA ALA A 8 11.27 9.09 -12.24
C ALA A 8 12.58 8.70 -11.55
N GLY A 9 13.59 9.53 -11.70
CA GLY A 9 14.93 9.32 -11.18
C GLY A 9 15.89 8.67 -12.18
N PRO A 10 17.16 8.44 -11.80
CA PRO A 10 18.17 7.87 -12.68
C PRO A 10 17.79 6.46 -13.13
N GLN A 11 17.97 6.15 -14.42
CA GLN A 11 17.61 4.85 -14.96
C GLN A 11 18.42 3.70 -14.33
N ASP A 12 19.64 3.96 -13.94
CA ASP A 12 20.58 3.05 -13.27
C ASP A 12 20.56 3.19 -11.73
N GLY A 13 19.74 4.08 -11.19
CA GLY A 13 19.53 4.24 -9.75
C GLY A 13 18.88 2.99 -9.11
N PRO A 14 19.10 2.79 -7.80
CA PRO A 14 18.43 1.69 -7.09
C PRO A 14 16.91 1.83 -7.19
N ALA A 15 16.24 0.78 -7.67
CA ALA A 15 14.80 0.82 -7.91
C ALA A 15 14.02 0.73 -6.59
N LEU A 16 13.01 1.61 -6.46
CA LEU A 16 12.08 1.70 -5.34
C LEU A 16 10.65 1.75 -5.86
N VAL A 17 9.82 0.79 -5.47
CA VAL A 17 8.42 0.68 -5.92
C VAL A 17 7.50 1.04 -4.76
N LEU A 18 6.55 1.96 -4.99
CA LEU A 18 5.61 2.47 -4.00
C LEU A 18 4.21 1.89 -4.30
N LEU A 19 3.74 0.97 -3.45
CA LEU A 19 2.45 0.28 -3.60
C LEU A 19 1.42 0.90 -2.66
N HIS A 20 0.34 1.42 -3.22
CA HIS A 20 -0.67 2.19 -2.48
C HIS A 20 -1.63 1.32 -1.67
N SER A 21 -2.37 1.95 -0.75
CA SER A 21 -3.48 1.35 0.01
C SER A 21 -4.69 1.12 -0.90
N SER A 22 -5.54 0.14 -0.56
CA SER A 22 -6.80 -0.13 -1.28
C SER A 22 -7.79 1.05 -1.28
N VAL A 23 -7.64 1.99 -0.35
CA VAL A 23 -8.48 3.19 -0.25
C VAL A 23 -7.88 4.39 -0.98
N CYS A 24 -6.76 4.20 -1.69
CA CYS A 24 -6.00 5.23 -2.36
C CYS A 24 -5.64 4.83 -3.80
N ASP A 25 -4.94 5.71 -4.47
CA ASP A 25 -4.21 5.46 -5.71
C ASP A 25 -2.77 5.99 -5.57
N ARG A 26 -1.99 5.99 -6.68
CA ARG A 26 -0.58 6.40 -6.64
C ARG A 26 -0.33 7.81 -6.10
N ARG A 27 -1.37 8.70 -6.10
CA ARG A 27 -1.27 10.08 -5.57
C ARG A 27 -1.01 10.12 -4.07
N MET A 28 -1.28 9.04 -3.33
CA MET A 28 -0.93 8.99 -1.91
C MET A 28 0.56 9.17 -1.65
N TRP A 29 1.41 8.98 -2.66
CA TRP A 29 2.85 9.08 -2.59
C TRP A 29 3.42 10.43 -3.08
N ASP A 30 2.56 11.43 -3.36
CA ASP A 30 3.00 12.73 -3.88
C ASP A 30 4.01 13.41 -2.94
N GLY A 31 3.81 13.32 -1.63
CA GLY A 31 4.72 13.90 -0.65
C GLY A 31 6.08 13.19 -0.52
N GLN A 32 6.17 11.91 -0.90
CA GLN A 32 7.40 11.12 -0.87
C GLN A 32 8.12 11.11 -2.21
N TRP A 33 7.42 11.44 -3.31
CA TRP A 33 7.92 11.32 -4.68
C TRP A 33 9.20 12.09 -4.92
N ALA A 34 9.16 13.43 -4.77
CA ALA A 34 10.31 14.27 -5.04
C ALA A 34 11.50 13.97 -4.11
N PRO A 35 11.34 13.85 -2.77
CA PRO A 35 12.45 13.50 -1.89
C PRO A 35 13.16 12.18 -2.25
N LEU A 36 12.43 11.15 -2.65
CA LEU A 36 13.01 9.86 -3.01
C LEU A 36 13.76 9.94 -4.37
N VAL A 37 13.20 10.66 -5.34
CA VAL A 37 13.84 10.89 -6.64
C VAL A 37 15.13 11.71 -6.47
N GLU A 38 15.11 12.78 -5.68
CA GLU A 38 16.26 13.65 -5.39
C GLU A 38 17.37 12.91 -4.64
N ALA A 39 17.00 11.89 -3.84
CA ALA A 39 17.96 11.00 -3.19
C ALA A 39 18.62 9.98 -4.14
N GLY A 40 18.28 10.01 -5.44
CA GLY A 40 18.91 9.18 -6.47
C GLY A 40 18.26 7.83 -6.70
N PHE A 41 17.08 7.57 -6.13
CA PHE A 41 16.32 6.34 -6.43
C PHE A 41 15.63 6.44 -7.79
N ARG A 42 15.54 5.31 -8.49
CA ARG A 42 14.59 5.11 -9.58
C ARG A 42 13.25 4.73 -8.97
N VAL A 43 12.36 5.70 -8.81
CA VAL A 43 11.08 5.51 -8.12
C VAL A 43 9.99 5.14 -9.13
N VAL A 44 9.20 4.12 -8.80
CA VAL A 44 8.04 3.66 -9.57
C VAL A 44 6.84 3.63 -8.65
N ARG A 45 5.71 4.22 -9.07
CA ARG A 45 4.44 4.15 -8.34
C ARG A 45 3.29 3.77 -9.29
N PRO A 46 2.83 2.52 -9.26
CA PRO A 46 1.68 2.09 -10.04
C PRO A 46 0.37 2.39 -9.33
N ASP A 47 -0.72 2.45 -10.12
CA ASP A 47 -2.08 2.21 -9.65
C ASP A 47 -2.41 0.72 -9.76
N PHE A 48 -2.96 0.10 -8.73
CA PHE A 48 -3.58 -1.21 -8.85
C PHE A 48 -4.82 -1.15 -9.77
N ARG A 49 -5.31 -2.29 -10.23
CA ARG A 49 -6.49 -2.33 -11.08
C ARG A 49 -7.69 -1.68 -10.41
N THR A 50 -8.51 -0.98 -11.21
CA THR A 50 -9.66 -0.20 -10.74
C THR A 50 -9.34 0.99 -9.85
N CYS A 51 -8.05 1.23 -9.55
CA CYS A 51 -7.61 2.41 -8.81
C CYS A 51 -6.96 3.43 -9.76
N GLY A 52 -7.11 4.72 -9.45
CA GLY A 52 -6.54 5.81 -10.20
C GLY A 52 -6.87 5.74 -11.70
N GLU A 53 -5.84 5.59 -12.53
CA GLU A 53 -5.96 5.49 -13.99
C GLU A 53 -5.76 4.07 -14.53
N SER A 54 -5.54 3.08 -13.66
CA SER A 54 -5.46 1.68 -14.11
C SER A 54 -6.86 1.12 -14.42
N PRO A 55 -7.05 0.56 -15.61
CA PRO A 55 -8.35 0.01 -15.99
C PRO A 55 -8.67 -1.26 -15.20
N ALA A 56 -9.97 -1.60 -15.17
CA ALA A 56 -10.43 -2.87 -14.65
C ALA A 56 -9.82 -4.06 -15.40
N ALA A 57 -9.74 -5.21 -14.73
CA ALA A 57 -9.31 -6.44 -15.36
C ALA A 57 -10.31 -6.90 -16.44
N THR A 58 -9.78 -7.45 -17.51
CA THR A 58 -10.58 -8.12 -18.58
C THR A 58 -10.27 -9.63 -18.66
N ALA A 59 -9.39 -10.14 -17.80
CA ALA A 59 -9.00 -11.53 -17.67
C ALA A 59 -8.52 -11.79 -16.25
N PRO A 60 -8.45 -13.06 -15.80
CA PRO A 60 -7.91 -13.40 -14.49
C PRO A 60 -6.52 -12.79 -14.25
N TYR A 61 -6.29 -12.23 -13.08
CA TYR A 61 -5.05 -11.54 -12.70
C TYR A 61 -4.70 -11.73 -11.22
N SER A 62 -3.48 -11.38 -10.86
CA SER A 62 -3.07 -11.14 -9.47
C SER A 62 -2.24 -9.87 -9.40
N ASP A 63 -2.39 -9.09 -8.32
CA ASP A 63 -1.69 -7.82 -8.19
C ASP A 63 -0.16 -7.98 -8.11
N ASP A 64 0.33 -9.02 -7.45
CA ASP A 64 1.75 -9.36 -7.47
C ASP A 64 2.24 -9.75 -8.88
N GLY A 65 1.45 -10.47 -9.66
CA GLY A 65 1.74 -10.76 -11.07
C GLY A 65 1.79 -9.50 -11.94
N ASP A 66 0.85 -8.56 -11.73
CA ASP A 66 0.85 -7.28 -12.44
C ASP A 66 2.04 -6.40 -12.07
N VAL A 67 2.44 -6.37 -10.78
CA VAL A 67 3.64 -5.66 -10.35
C VAL A 67 4.90 -6.27 -10.97
N LEU A 68 5.02 -7.60 -11.02
CA LEU A 68 6.14 -8.27 -11.68
C LEU A 68 6.19 -7.96 -13.17
N ALA A 69 5.04 -7.99 -13.86
CA ALA A 69 4.95 -7.63 -15.27
C ALA A 69 5.36 -6.17 -15.54
N LEU A 70 5.02 -5.25 -14.62
CA LEU A 70 5.46 -3.86 -14.68
C LEU A 70 6.98 -3.76 -14.53
N LEU A 71 7.58 -4.45 -13.56
CA LEU A 71 9.03 -4.47 -13.39
C LEU A 71 9.75 -4.97 -14.64
N ASP A 72 9.23 -6.04 -15.25
CA ASP A 72 9.78 -6.62 -16.47
C ASP A 72 9.70 -5.64 -17.64
N ALA A 73 8.56 -4.96 -17.81
CA ALA A 73 8.39 -3.93 -18.84
C ALA A 73 9.35 -2.74 -18.67
N LEU A 74 9.69 -2.39 -17.42
CA LEU A 74 10.64 -1.32 -17.09
C LEU A 74 12.10 -1.78 -17.08
N GLY A 75 12.38 -3.07 -17.30
CA GLY A 75 13.72 -3.65 -17.22
C GLY A 75 14.29 -3.64 -15.79
N ILE A 76 13.44 -3.65 -14.77
CA ILE A 76 13.81 -3.68 -13.35
C ILE A 76 13.86 -5.13 -12.88
N ARG A 77 15.06 -5.65 -12.70
CA ARG A 77 15.25 -7.03 -12.26
C ARG A 77 14.93 -7.24 -10.78
N ARG A 78 15.27 -6.26 -9.93
CA ARG A 78 15.11 -6.31 -8.48
C ARG A 78 14.87 -4.92 -7.92
N ALA A 79 13.94 -4.79 -6.96
CA ALA A 79 13.60 -3.51 -6.34
C ALA A 79 13.45 -3.64 -4.83
N ALA A 80 13.56 -2.51 -4.11
CA ALA A 80 12.96 -2.37 -2.80
C ALA A 80 11.50 -1.93 -2.96
N PHE A 81 10.65 -2.32 -2.00
CA PHE A 81 9.22 -1.98 -2.05
C PHE A 81 8.82 -1.22 -0.78
N VAL A 82 8.07 -0.17 -0.97
CA VAL A 82 7.29 0.49 0.07
C VAL A 82 5.83 0.15 -0.17
N GLY A 83 5.16 -0.48 0.79
CA GLY A 83 3.76 -0.84 0.65
C GLY A 83 2.92 -0.32 1.81
N SER A 84 1.83 0.37 1.51
CA SER A 84 0.86 0.81 2.51
C SER A 84 -0.35 -0.11 2.53
N SER A 85 -0.76 -0.57 3.72
CA SER A 85 -1.98 -1.37 3.89
C SER A 85 -2.03 -2.58 2.93
N TYR A 86 -2.95 -2.57 1.97
CA TYR A 86 -3.07 -3.56 0.90
C TYR A 86 -1.77 -3.69 0.09
N GLY A 87 -1.15 -2.57 -0.30
CA GLY A 87 0.15 -2.59 -0.98
C GLY A 87 1.25 -3.26 -0.15
N GLY A 88 1.17 -3.17 1.19
CA GLY A 88 2.03 -3.92 2.11
C GLY A 88 1.80 -5.44 2.05
N ARG A 89 0.53 -5.87 1.92
CA ARG A 89 0.18 -7.29 1.72
C ARG A 89 0.71 -7.81 0.38
N VAL A 90 0.57 -7.03 -0.70
CA VAL A 90 1.14 -7.38 -2.00
C VAL A 90 2.67 -7.49 -1.93
N ALA A 91 3.34 -6.56 -1.23
CA ALA A 91 4.79 -6.59 -1.04
C ALA A 91 5.25 -7.84 -0.25
N LEU A 92 4.50 -8.27 0.77
CA LEU A 92 4.77 -9.53 1.48
C LEU A 92 4.62 -10.76 0.58
N ARG A 93 3.58 -10.79 -0.27
CA ARG A 93 3.40 -11.87 -1.27
C ARG A 93 4.58 -11.91 -2.23
N LEU A 94 5.01 -10.77 -2.77
CA LEU A 94 6.19 -10.68 -3.63
C LEU A 94 7.45 -11.22 -2.95
N ALA A 95 7.69 -10.86 -1.68
CA ALA A 95 8.85 -11.35 -0.94
C ALA A 95 8.81 -12.86 -0.65
N ALA A 96 7.61 -13.44 -0.51
CA ALA A 96 7.44 -14.87 -0.28
C ALA A 96 7.55 -15.70 -1.56
N HIS A 97 6.99 -15.20 -2.69
CA HIS A 97 6.84 -15.99 -3.91
C HIS A 97 7.87 -15.67 -5.01
N ALA A 98 8.49 -14.47 -4.96
CA ALA A 98 9.53 -14.03 -5.89
C ALA A 98 10.67 -13.30 -5.14
N PRO A 99 11.32 -13.94 -4.15
CA PRO A 99 12.30 -13.29 -3.27
C PRO A 99 13.50 -12.71 -4.04
N GLU A 100 13.86 -13.27 -5.18
CA GLU A 100 14.93 -12.76 -6.05
C GLU A 100 14.60 -11.39 -6.67
N ARG A 101 13.31 -11.02 -6.71
CA ARG A 101 12.82 -9.73 -7.23
C ARG A 101 12.78 -8.65 -6.14
N VAL A 102 12.86 -9.04 -4.85
CA VAL A 102 12.66 -8.15 -3.70
C VAL A 102 13.95 -7.95 -2.94
N ARG A 103 14.44 -6.71 -2.88
CA ARG A 103 15.66 -6.32 -2.16
C ARG A 103 15.40 -6.09 -0.68
N ALA A 104 14.36 -5.34 -0.37
CA ALA A 104 13.96 -4.95 0.97
C ALA A 104 12.50 -4.49 0.98
N LEU A 105 11.84 -4.51 2.13
CA LEU A 105 10.47 -4.05 2.32
C LEU A 105 10.40 -2.94 3.37
N ALA A 106 9.64 -1.86 3.10
CA ALA A 106 9.11 -0.96 4.10
C ALA A 106 7.58 -1.03 4.04
N LEU A 107 6.96 -1.45 5.12
CA LEU A 107 5.53 -1.74 5.21
C LEU A 107 4.88 -0.72 6.15
N LEU A 108 4.02 0.14 5.61
CA LEU A 108 3.28 1.15 6.38
C LEU A 108 1.88 0.62 6.69
N CYS A 109 1.59 0.35 7.96
CA CYS A 109 0.31 -0.18 8.42
C CYS A 109 -0.19 -1.37 7.55
N PRO A 110 0.66 -2.40 7.29
CA PRO A 110 0.37 -3.42 6.29
C PRO A 110 -0.85 -4.26 6.65
N ALA A 111 -1.65 -4.62 5.65
CA ALA A 111 -2.68 -5.63 5.81
C ALA A 111 -2.03 -7.03 5.95
N ARG A 112 -2.50 -7.81 6.94
CA ARG A 112 -2.03 -9.18 7.18
C ARG A 112 -2.54 -10.10 6.06
N PRO A 113 -1.68 -10.93 5.44
CA PRO A 113 -2.13 -12.03 4.58
C PRO A 113 -3.07 -12.99 5.33
N ALA A 114 -4.14 -13.45 4.67
CA ALA A 114 -5.16 -14.36 5.25
C ALA A 114 -5.75 -13.87 6.60
N HIS A 115 -5.91 -12.56 6.78
CA HIS A 115 -6.41 -11.95 8.01
C HIS A 115 -7.87 -12.32 8.30
N ARG A 116 -8.14 -12.72 9.55
CA ARG A 116 -9.51 -12.81 10.07
C ARG A 116 -9.87 -11.44 10.65
N ARG A 117 -10.86 -10.79 10.06
CA ARG A 117 -11.33 -9.45 10.45
C ARG A 117 -11.73 -9.41 11.92
N GLY A 118 -11.17 -8.48 12.67
CA GLY A 118 -11.55 -8.16 14.03
C GLY A 118 -12.91 -7.43 14.11
N ALA A 119 -13.35 -7.13 15.32
CA ALA A 119 -14.65 -6.49 15.53
C ALA A 119 -14.69 -5.07 14.93
N ALA A 120 -13.59 -4.31 15.03
CA ALA A 120 -13.51 -2.94 14.52
C ALA A 120 -13.61 -2.91 12.99
N LEU A 121 -12.82 -3.73 12.29
CA LEU A 121 -12.86 -3.82 10.83
C LEU A 121 -14.20 -4.38 10.34
N THR A 122 -14.80 -5.34 11.07
CA THR A 122 -16.12 -5.86 10.73
C THR A 122 -17.20 -4.79 10.82
N ALA A 123 -17.18 -3.98 11.88
CA ALA A 123 -18.15 -2.88 12.05
C ALA A 123 -17.97 -1.80 10.98
N PHE A 124 -16.73 -1.44 10.66
CA PHE A 124 -16.42 -0.50 9.58
C PHE A 124 -16.96 -1.01 8.23
N ASN A 125 -16.64 -2.26 7.85
CA ASN A 125 -17.09 -2.84 6.58
C ASN A 125 -18.63 -2.90 6.49
N ALA A 126 -19.32 -3.18 7.60
CA ALA A 126 -20.79 -3.19 7.62
C ALA A 126 -21.36 -1.78 7.41
N ALA A 127 -20.76 -0.75 8.01
CA ALA A 127 -21.18 0.64 7.83
C ALA A 127 -20.93 1.14 6.39
N GLU A 128 -19.77 0.80 5.82
CA GLU A 128 -19.45 1.12 4.43
C GLU A 128 -20.40 0.43 3.46
N ALA A 129 -20.63 -0.87 3.63
CA ALA A 129 -21.57 -1.64 2.79
C ALA A 129 -22.97 -1.05 2.80
N ALA A 130 -23.47 -0.65 3.97
CA ALA A 130 -24.80 -0.03 4.09
C ALA A 130 -24.92 1.29 3.29
N LEU A 131 -23.84 2.11 3.29
CA LEU A 131 -23.81 3.34 2.50
C LEU A 131 -23.77 3.04 0.99
N LEU A 132 -22.96 2.06 0.59
CA LEU A 132 -22.84 1.63 -0.81
C LEU A 132 -24.15 1.04 -1.33
N GLU A 133 -24.83 0.20 -0.54
CA GLU A 133 -26.16 -0.37 -0.85
C GLU A 133 -27.24 0.73 -0.99
N ALA A 134 -27.13 1.79 -0.19
CA ALA A 134 -27.99 2.97 -0.30
C ALA A 134 -27.64 3.89 -1.50
N GLY A 135 -26.55 3.61 -2.22
CA GLY A 135 -26.04 4.45 -3.32
C GLY A 135 -25.32 5.71 -2.84
N ASP A 136 -25.06 5.84 -1.54
CA ASP A 136 -24.33 7.00 -0.96
C ASP A 136 -22.81 6.79 -1.04
N LEU A 137 -22.29 6.86 -2.27
CA LEU A 137 -20.84 6.76 -2.51
C LEU A 137 -20.04 7.87 -1.82
N ALA A 138 -20.63 9.06 -1.70
CA ALA A 138 -19.97 10.20 -1.06
C ALA A 138 -19.87 9.98 0.45
N GLY A 139 -20.93 9.49 1.09
CA GLY A 139 -20.92 9.10 2.50
C GLY A 139 -19.94 7.97 2.80
N ALA A 140 -19.89 6.96 1.92
CA ALA A 140 -18.90 5.87 2.05
C ALA A 140 -17.46 6.38 1.94
N ALA A 141 -17.17 7.28 0.98
CA ALA A 141 -15.83 7.87 0.84
C ALA A 141 -15.46 8.77 2.04
N GLU A 142 -16.41 9.52 2.58
CA GLU A 142 -16.20 10.32 3.80
C GLU A 142 -15.96 9.43 5.02
N LEU A 143 -16.67 8.30 5.14
CA LEU A 143 -16.45 7.30 6.19
C LEU A 143 -15.00 6.77 6.15
N ASN A 144 -14.50 6.46 4.96
CA ASN A 144 -13.12 6.01 4.75
C ASN A 144 -12.11 7.08 5.18
N ALA A 145 -12.27 8.33 4.75
CA ALA A 145 -11.35 9.41 5.13
C ALA A 145 -11.27 9.61 6.65
N ARG A 146 -12.41 9.50 7.34
CA ARG A 146 -12.45 9.61 8.80
C ARG A 146 -11.88 8.40 9.53
N GLN A 147 -12.06 7.21 8.98
CA GLN A 147 -11.62 5.98 9.61
C GLN A 147 -10.11 5.80 9.53
N TRP A 148 -9.51 6.11 8.38
CA TRP A 148 -8.14 5.73 8.07
C TRP A 148 -7.11 6.80 8.33
N LEU A 149 -7.51 8.04 8.53
CA LEU A 149 -6.61 9.12 8.89
C LEU A 149 -6.54 9.31 10.41
N GLY A 150 -5.35 9.57 10.92
CA GLY A 150 -5.10 9.85 12.31
C GLY A 150 -5.60 11.24 12.73
N PRO A 151 -5.58 11.55 14.03
CA PRO A 151 -6.20 12.76 14.58
C PRO A 151 -5.55 14.08 14.12
N ASP A 152 -4.29 14.01 13.67
CA ASP A 152 -3.51 15.17 13.24
C ASP A 152 -3.57 15.40 11.72
N ALA A 153 -4.30 14.56 10.97
CA ALA A 153 -4.44 14.71 9.53
C ALA A 153 -5.16 16.01 9.18
N ASP A 154 -4.63 16.75 8.22
CA ASP A 154 -5.21 18.01 7.80
C ASP A 154 -6.39 17.83 6.82
N GLY A 155 -7.07 18.95 6.52
CA GLY A 155 -8.20 18.94 5.60
C GLY A 155 -7.83 18.54 4.14
N ALA A 156 -6.57 18.74 3.74
CA ALA A 156 -6.11 18.35 2.41
C ALA A 156 -5.96 16.84 2.30
N ALA A 157 -5.38 16.18 3.32
CA ALA A 157 -5.31 14.73 3.40
C ALA A 157 -6.70 14.08 3.39
N HIS A 158 -7.64 14.61 4.19
CA HIS A 158 -9.04 14.15 4.19
C HIS A 158 -9.70 14.28 2.83
N ALA A 159 -9.56 15.43 2.17
CA ALA A 159 -10.12 15.65 0.85
C ALA A 159 -9.52 14.70 -0.20
N LEU A 160 -8.21 14.48 -0.15
CA LEU A 160 -7.51 13.60 -1.09
C LEU A 160 -7.95 12.13 -0.93
N VAL A 161 -8.02 11.60 0.31
CA VAL A 161 -8.50 10.22 0.55
C VAL A 161 -9.93 10.06 0.08
N ARG A 162 -10.82 11.01 0.42
CA ARG A 162 -12.21 10.98 -0.03
C ARG A 162 -12.32 10.98 -1.56
N ASP A 163 -11.54 11.81 -2.24
CA ASP A 163 -11.60 11.92 -3.71
C ASP A 163 -11.07 10.64 -4.39
N MET A 164 -9.98 10.05 -3.89
CA MET A 164 -9.46 8.76 -4.37
C MET A 164 -10.46 7.64 -4.15
N GLN A 165 -11.02 7.53 -2.94
CA GLN A 165 -11.97 6.47 -2.60
C GLN A 165 -13.27 6.59 -3.40
N LEU A 166 -13.78 7.81 -3.61
CA LEU A 166 -14.96 8.05 -4.45
C LEU A 166 -14.72 7.62 -5.91
N ALA A 167 -13.51 7.85 -6.43
CA ALA A 167 -13.14 7.40 -7.76
C ALA A 167 -13.09 5.86 -7.85
N ILE A 168 -12.52 5.19 -6.85
CA ILE A 168 -12.46 3.72 -6.75
C ILE A 168 -13.87 3.12 -6.69
N PHE A 169 -14.77 3.66 -5.87
CA PHE A 169 -16.16 3.19 -5.82
C PHE A 169 -16.88 3.32 -7.17
N ARG A 170 -16.68 4.45 -7.87
CA ARG A 170 -17.26 4.66 -9.21
C ARG A 170 -16.70 3.68 -10.24
N ALA A 171 -15.40 3.41 -10.20
CA ALA A 171 -14.77 2.43 -11.08
C ALA A 171 -15.26 1.00 -10.80
N GLY A 172 -15.43 0.62 -9.54
CA GLY A 172 -15.96 -0.67 -9.12
C GLY A 172 -17.37 -0.96 -9.61
N LEU A 173 -18.23 0.06 -9.71
CA LEU A 173 -19.59 -0.08 -10.28
C LEU A 173 -19.59 -0.48 -11.76
N SER A 174 -18.51 -0.22 -12.48
CA SER A 174 -18.37 -0.50 -13.90
C SER A 174 -17.57 -1.78 -14.20
N ALA A 175 -17.08 -2.46 -13.15
CA ALA A 175 -16.26 -3.66 -13.30
C ALA A 175 -17.14 -4.91 -13.40
N ASP A 176 -16.87 -5.76 -14.42
CA ASP A 176 -17.54 -7.05 -14.61
C ASP A 176 -16.91 -8.12 -13.71
N GLY A 177 -17.46 -8.31 -12.51
CA GLY A 177 -17.15 -9.43 -11.63
C GLY A 177 -15.73 -9.45 -11.03
N GLU A 178 -15.49 -10.36 -10.11
CA GLU A 178 -14.18 -10.60 -9.53
C GLU A 178 -13.33 -11.48 -10.45
N LEU A 179 -12.34 -10.88 -11.09
CA LEU A 179 -11.34 -11.58 -11.90
C LEU A 179 -10.00 -11.76 -11.17
N GLU A 180 -9.90 -11.30 -9.92
CA GLU A 180 -8.70 -11.51 -9.12
C GLU A 180 -8.56 -12.99 -8.75
N LEU A 181 -7.39 -13.56 -9.00
CA LEU A 181 -7.09 -14.94 -8.61
C LEU A 181 -6.97 -15.06 -7.09
N PRO A 182 -7.35 -16.23 -6.52
CA PRO A 182 -7.17 -16.46 -5.09
C PRO A 182 -5.72 -16.22 -4.65
N GLU A 183 -5.55 -15.52 -3.54
CA GLU A 183 -4.22 -15.28 -2.97
C GLU A 183 -3.59 -16.59 -2.50
N PRO A 184 -2.37 -16.93 -2.95
CA PRO A 184 -1.66 -18.09 -2.43
C PRO A 184 -1.23 -17.84 -0.97
N PRO A 185 -1.10 -18.90 -0.15
CA PRO A 185 -0.63 -18.76 1.23
C PRO A 185 0.76 -18.10 1.28
N VAL A 186 0.98 -17.24 2.29
CA VAL A 186 2.26 -16.56 2.53
C VAL A 186 2.95 -17.20 3.73
N ASP A 187 4.12 -17.78 3.51
CA ASP A 187 5.01 -18.21 4.59
C ASP A 187 5.87 -17.03 5.06
N LEU A 188 5.41 -16.34 6.10
CA LEU A 188 6.13 -15.19 6.67
C LEU A 188 7.50 -15.59 7.26
N ALA A 189 7.63 -16.80 7.81
CA ALA A 189 8.89 -17.28 8.39
C ALA A 189 9.96 -17.57 7.31
N GLY A 190 9.53 -17.86 6.09
CA GLY A 190 10.41 -18.04 4.93
C GLY A 190 10.91 -16.73 4.31
N ILE A 191 10.39 -15.56 4.69
CA ILE A 191 10.83 -14.27 4.15
C ILE A 191 12.19 -13.90 4.74
N ALA A 192 13.26 -14.07 3.97
CA ALA A 192 14.63 -13.69 4.35
C ALA A 192 14.95 -12.21 4.07
N THR A 193 14.11 -11.53 3.32
CA THR A 193 14.25 -10.10 2.95
C THR A 193 14.20 -9.22 4.19
N PRO A 194 15.06 -8.17 4.31
CA PRO A 194 14.94 -7.19 5.38
C PRO A 194 13.61 -6.44 5.32
N VAL A 195 12.92 -6.33 6.47
CA VAL A 195 11.61 -5.68 6.58
C VAL A 195 11.64 -4.58 7.63
N LEU A 196 11.22 -3.37 7.26
CA LEU A 196 10.78 -2.34 8.20
C LEU A 196 9.25 -2.41 8.28
N ALA A 197 8.72 -2.73 9.43
CA ALA A 197 7.29 -2.70 9.72
C ALA A 197 6.94 -1.44 10.49
N VAL A 198 6.06 -0.61 9.96
CA VAL A 198 5.64 0.65 10.58
C VAL A 198 4.16 0.55 10.95
N GLY A 199 3.83 0.83 12.21
CA GLY A 199 2.47 0.88 12.73
C GLY A 199 2.06 2.29 13.11
N GLY A 200 0.78 2.63 12.96
CA GLY A 200 0.19 3.85 13.49
C GLY A 200 -0.47 3.58 14.84
N ALA A 201 -0.13 4.38 15.88
CA ALA A 201 -0.69 4.18 17.22
C ALA A 201 -2.21 4.44 17.29
N HIS A 202 -2.76 5.22 16.35
CA HIS A 202 -4.18 5.54 16.25
C HIS A 202 -4.95 4.66 15.25
N ASP A 203 -4.28 3.66 14.67
CA ASP A 203 -4.95 2.70 13.77
C ASP A 203 -5.81 1.70 14.55
N ILE A 204 -6.76 1.06 13.86
CA ILE A 204 -7.55 -0.02 14.47
C ILE A 204 -6.68 -1.25 14.75
N PRO A 205 -7.06 -2.11 15.72
CA PRO A 205 -6.25 -3.26 16.12
C PRO A 205 -5.86 -4.18 14.96
N ASP A 206 -6.74 -4.33 13.97
CA ASP A 206 -6.50 -5.15 12.77
C ASP A 206 -5.22 -4.78 12.00
N PHE A 207 -4.84 -3.49 12.00
CA PHE A 207 -3.67 -2.97 11.30
C PHE A 207 -2.58 -2.44 12.23
N ARG A 208 -2.92 -2.06 13.48
CA ARG A 208 -1.95 -1.62 14.47
C ARG A 208 -1.12 -2.80 15.01
N ASP A 209 -1.76 -3.92 15.29
CA ASP A 209 -1.11 -5.04 16.00
C ASP A 209 -0.20 -5.84 15.06
N PHE A 210 -0.54 -6.00 13.79
CA PHE A 210 0.25 -6.80 12.86
C PHE A 210 1.68 -6.28 12.60
N PRO A 211 1.94 -4.98 12.38
CA PRO A 211 3.32 -4.48 12.28
C PRO A 211 4.17 -4.80 13.51
N ALA A 212 3.58 -4.72 14.71
CA ALA A 212 4.26 -5.03 15.97
C ALA A 212 4.58 -6.53 16.11
N GLU A 213 3.78 -7.41 15.52
CA GLU A 213 4.01 -8.86 15.50
C GLU A 213 5.07 -9.28 14.47
N LEU A 214 5.27 -8.52 13.39
CA LEU A 214 6.15 -8.91 12.28
C LEU A 214 7.57 -9.31 12.70
N PRO A 215 8.24 -8.67 13.68
CA PRO A 215 9.56 -9.13 14.15
C PRO A 215 9.58 -10.55 14.74
N SER A 216 8.44 -11.06 15.20
CA SER A 216 8.31 -12.44 15.68
C SER A 216 7.99 -13.45 14.58
N LEU A 217 7.51 -12.97 13.42
CA LEU A 217 7.05 -13.78 12.31
C LEU A 217 8.02 -13.82 11.13
N VAL A 218 8.79 -12.74 10.95
CA VAL A 218 9.74 -12.55 9.84
C VAL A 218 11.14 -12.34 10.43
N PRO A 219 12.13 -13.20 10.14
CA PRO A 219 13.43 -13.22 10.81
C PRO A 219 14.20 -11.88 10.78
N ASN A 220 14.08 -11.12 9.69
CA ASN A 220 14.82 -9.87 9.49
C ASN A 220 13.89 -8.62 9.53
N ALA A 221 12.81 -8.70 10.31
CA ALA A 221 11.92 -7.57 10.49
C ALA A 221 12.27 -6.75 11.73
N VAL A 222 12.12 -5.44 11.61
CA VAL A 222 12.14 -4.48 12.71
C VAL A 222 10.84 -3.68 12.71
N HIS A 223 10.38 -3.26 13.89
CA HIS A 223 9.14 -2.50 14.04
C HIS A 223 9.42 -1.09 14.52
N VAL A 224 8.65 -0.14 13.98
CA VAL A 224 8.58 1.26 14.43
C VAL A 224 7.12 1.63 14.58
N GLU A 225 6.72 2.12 15.75
CA GLU A 225 5.40 2.72 15.96
C GLU A 225 5.49 4.24 15.78
N LEU A 226 4.56 4.80 15.02
CA LEU A 226 4.39 6.24 14.84
C LEU A 226 3.27 6.71 15.80
N PRO A 227 3.61 7.44 16.89
CA PRO A 227 2.65 7.79 17.93
C PRO A 227 1.56 8.76 17.47
N TRP A 228 1.77 9.43 16.34
CA TRP A 228 0.87 10.40 15.72
C TRP A 228 0.00 9.83 14.60
N ALA A 229 0.35 8.65 14.05
CA ALA A 229 -0.25 8.15 12.83
C ALA A 229 -1.51 7.32 13.09
N GLY A 230 -2.48 7.46 12.20
CA GLY A 230 -3.52 6.48 11.92
C GLY A 230 -3.01 5.43 10.92
N HIS A 231 -3.84 5.13 9.91
CA HIS A 231 -3.55 4.10 8.92
C HIS A 231 -2.73 4.57 7.71
N LEU A 232 -2.69 5.88 7.44
CA LEU A 232 -2.11 6.46 6.22
C LEU A 232 -1.01 7.48 6.52
N PRO A 233 0.08 7.09 7.20
CA PRO A 233 1.13 8.02 7.65
C PRO A 233 1.76 8.83 6.51
N SER A 234 1.80 8.29 5.27
CA SER A 234 2.33 9.00 4.09
C SER A 234 1.51 10.24 3.71
N LEU A 235 0.22 10.28 4.06
CA LEU A 235 -0.68 11.40 3.83
C LEU A 235 -0.81 12.31 5.07
N GLU A 236 -0.70 11.74 6.26
CA GLU A 236 -0.88 12.45 7.53
C GLU A 236 0.29 13.38 7.84
N ARG A 237 1.52 12.87 7.67
CA ARG A 237 2.76 13.65 7.81
C ARG A 237 3.75 13.26 6.72
N PRO A 238 3.59 13.80 5.51
CA PRO A 238 4.37 13.39 4.34
C PRO A 238 5.87 13.60 4.50
N GLU A 239 6.31 14.67 5.15
CA GLU A 239 7.74 14.97 5.33
C GLU A 239 8.40 13.98 6.31
N GLU A 240 7.78 13.70 7.46
CA GLU A 240 8.29 12.73 8.43
C GLU A 240 8.33 11.31 7.85
N THR A 241 7.31 10.96 7.08
CA THR A 241 7.26 9.65 6.41
C THR A 241 8.34 9.57 5.32
N ALA A 242 8.57 10.63 4.54
CA ALA A 242 9.65 10.67 3.56
C ALA A 242 11.03 10.51 4.24
N ALA A 243 11.27 11.22 5.35
CA ALA A 243 12.52 11.10 6.12
C ALA A 243 12.73 9.69 6.67
N LEU A 244 11.69 9.03 7.19
CA LEU A 244 11.74 7.65 7.64
C LEU A 244 12.14 6.70 6.51
N LEU A 245 11.49 6.83 5.35
CA LEU A 245 11.75 5.98 4.17
C LEU A 245 13.16 6.21 3.61
N LEU A 246 13.64 7.44 3.56
CA LEU A 246 15.00 7.78 3.14
C LEU A 246 16.04 7.16 4.08
N GLY A 247 15.85 7.28 5.39
CA GLY A 247 16.73 6.67 6.39
C GLY A 247 16.81 5.15 6.25
N TRP A 248 15.68 4.50 6.01
CA TRP A 248 15.62 3.06 5.77
C TRP A 248 16.24 2.66 4.43
N ALA A 249 15.91 3.37 3.34
CA ALA A 249 16.37 3.05 2.00
C ALA A 249 17.89 3.19 1.84
N ALA A 250 18.49 4.21 2.48
CA ALA A 250 19.94 4.41 2.49
C ALA A 250 20.73 3.24 3.11
N LEU A 251 20.11 2.48 4.00
CA LEU A 251 20.72 1.29 4.62
C LEU A 251 20.57 0.03 3.75
N ARG A 252 19.83 0.10 2.64
CA ARG A 252 19.42 -1.04 1.80
C ARG A 252 19.73 -0.88 0.30
N SER A 253 20.32 0.25 -0.08
CA SER A 253 20.77 0.56 -1.47
C SER A 253 22.00 -0.24 -1.90
#